data_7871c6e74694473e4a4e7e2f49386297
#
_entry.id   7871c6e74694473e4a4e7e2f49386297
#
_cell.length_a   1.000
_cell.length_b   1.000
_cell.length_c   1.000
_cell.angle_alpha   90.00
_cell.angle_beta   90.00
_cell.angle_gamma   90.00
#
_symmetry.space_group_name_H-M   'P 1'
#
loop_
_entity.id
_entity.type
_entity.pdbx_description
1 polymer ?
#
loop_
_entity_poly.entity_id
_entity_poly.type
_entity_poly.pdbx_seq_one_letter_code
_entity_poly.pdbx_strand_id
1 'polypeptide(L)'
;MMYNEQIEKQVIGRLKVDNPWWTEGAVPDFFRDMSPRLYLDIFYPLVTETSLRRALILMGPRRVGKTVMIYHSIQRLIDSGVSPQNIIYISVETPIYNNIYLEQLLNLACQILGKTTNSGQLFVFFDEIQYLKGWEVNLKSLVDTYPMVKFIASGSAAAELKRKSDESGAGRFTDFSLPPLTFYEYIHLKGYENIMQPMTIEWHGHELKTYNTIDVTRLNELFLDYINYGGYPEVVFSEKIRENPGQFIRHDIIDKVLLRDLPSLYGISDVQELNSLFTMIAYQSGTQFSYEGLSKESGVKKDTLKKYINYLEAAFLIKVVRRTDDTAKRYQRETQFKIYLTNPSLRCALFQPITEQDQDTIGDMVETAVYAQWIPRLSTEIHYANWRSGKQEGEVDIVGLNIAKQKPSWAVEVKWSDRYYERPTELTSLKYFMDKNNMDCAMVTSMTQLGVKEFGERRLQFIPTACYAYTVAENTLQQAKYSYGL
;
A
#
# COMPACT_ATOMS: atom_id res chain seq x y z
N MET A 1 15.90 42.54 -13.13
CA MET A 1 14.49 42.91 -12.86
C MET A 1 13.50 42.31 -13.88
N MET A 2 13.60 42.61 -15.19
CA MET A 2 12.65 42.11 -16.21
C MET A 2 12.51 40.57 -16.27
N TYR A 3 13.60 39.82 -16.08
CA TYR A 3 13.57 38.34 -16.11
C TYR A 3 12.78 37.74 -14.92
N ASN A 4 12.86 38.35 -13.73
CA ASN A 4 12.08 37.93 -12.56
C ASN A 4 10.57 38.20 -12.71
N GLU A 5 10.18 39.37 -13.27
CA GLU A 5 8.76 39.70 -13.50
C GLU A 5 8.09 38.79 -14.53
N GLN A 6 8.84 38.34 -15.53
CA GLN A 6 8.31 37.43 -16.55
C GLN A 6 8.08 36.03 -15.97
N ILE A 7 9.00 35.53 -15.15
CA ILE A 7 8.85 34.22 -14.44
C ILE A 7 7.66 34.29 -13.49
N GLU A 8 7.54 35.36 -12.71
CA GLU A 8 6.43 35.54 -11.77
C GLU A 8 5.08 35.55 -12.49
N LYS A 9 4.95 36.25 -13.62
CA LYS A 9 3.73 36.20 -14.46
C LYS A 9 3.40 34.81 -14.97
N GLN A 10 4.41 34.03 -15.35
CA GLN A 10 4.22 32.66 -15.80
C GLN A 10 3.78 31.74 -14.62
N VAL A 11 4.37 31.89 -13.42
CA VAL A 11 3.97 31.18 -12.21
C VAL A 11 2.53 31.53 -11.83
N ILE A 12 2.14 32.79 -11.85
CA ILE A 12 0.77 33.25 -11.61
C ILE A 12 -0.20 32.62 -12.62
N GLY A 13 0.16 32.65 -13.90
CA GLY A 13 -0.64 31.98 -14.94
C GLY A 13 -0.83 30.49 -14.69
N ARG A 14 0.23 29.79 -14.30
CA ARG A 14 0.19 28.37 -14.00
C ARG A 14 -0.66 28.06 -12.75
N LEU A 15 -0.51 28.81 -11.67
CA LEU A 15 -1.33 28.67 -10.47
C LEU A 15 -2.84 28.80 -10.75
N LYS A 16 -3.24 29.70 -11.65
CA LYS A 16 -4.65 29.83 -12.08
C LYS A 16 -5.13 28.59 -12.84
N VAL A 17 -4.31 28.04 -13.73
CA VAL A 17 -4.62 26.82 -14.48
C VAL A 17 -4.72 25.60 -13.56
N ASP A 18 -3.86 25.51 -12.56
CA ASP A 18 -3.85 24.39 -11.61
C ASP A 18 -5.03 24.42 -10.62
N ASN A 19 -5.72 25.59 -10.50
CA ASN A 19 -6.82 25.80 -9.55
C ASN A 19 -8.10 26.33 -10.26
N PRO A 20 -8.68 25.55 -11.19
CA PRO A 20 -9.84 26.01 -11.97
C PRO A 20 -11.07 26.32 -11.12
N TRP A 21 -11.23 25.69 -9.95
CA TRP A 21 -12.35 25.94 -9.03
C TRP A 21 -12.36 27.38 -8.49
N TRP A 22 -11.28 28.13 -8.57
CA TRP A 22 -11.31 29.57 -8.20
C TRP A 22 -12.29 30.37 -9.04
N THR A 23 -12.55 29.95 -10.28
CA THR A 23 -13.45 30.57 -11.24
C THR A 23 -14.66 29.73 -11.57
N GLU A 24 -14.50 28.41 -11.66
CA GLU A 24 -15.54 27.45 -12.07
C GLU A 24 -16.35 26.91 -10.91
N GLY A 25 -15.85 27.02 -9.67
CA GLY A 25 -16.52 26.56 -8.46
C GLY A 25 -16.50 25.05 -8.24
N ALA A 26 -15.82 24.28 -9.10
CA ALA A 26 -15.70 22.83 -9.01
C ALA A 26 -14.36 22.34 -9.58
N VAL A 27 -13.92 21.15 -9.18
CA VAL A 27 -12.79 20.46 -9.82
C VAL A 27 -13.17 20.01 -11.22
N PRO A 28 -12.18 19.83 -12.16
CA PRO A 28 -12.47 19.35 -13.51
C PRO A 28 -13.24 18.02 -13.50
N ASP A 29 -14.23 17.90 -14.42
CA ASP A 29 -15.10 16.72 -14.57
C ASP A 29 -14.28 15.43 -14.69
N PHE A 30 -13.16 15.48 -15.41
CA PHE A 30 -12.27 14.35 -15.59
C PHE A 30 -11.86 13.68 -14.25
N PHE A 31 -11.61 14.48 -13.21
CA PHE A 31 -11.28 13.93 -11.88
C PHE A 31 -12.54 13.64 -11.05
N ARG A 32 -13.55 14.52 -11.16
CA ARG A 32 -14.78 14.41 -10.38
C ARG A 32 -15.56 13.14 -10.69
N ASP A 33 -15.56 12.71 -11.96
CA ASP A 33 -16.33 11.56 -12.45
C ASP A 33 -15.59 10.23 -12.21
N MET A 34 -14.31 10.24 -11.76
CA MET A 34 -13.59 9.03 -11.39
C MET A 34 -14.17 8.42 -10.11
N SER A 35 -14.23 7.08 -10.05
CA SER A 35 -14.66 6.38 -8.83
C SER A 35 -13.69 6.65 -7.68
N PRO A 36 -14.15 7.13 -6.53
CA PRO A 36 -13.29 7.41 -5.39
C PRO A 36 -12.73 6.14 -4.78
N ARG A 37 -11.51 6.20 -4.27
CA ARG A 37 -10.93 5.17 -3.42
C ARG A 37 -11.71 5.10 -2.10
N LEU A 38 -11.92 3.91 -1.55
CA LEU A 38 -12.61 3.74 -0.25
C LEU A 38 -11.82 4.38 0.91
N TYR A 39 -10.52 4.51 0.75
CA TYR A 39 -9.66 5.24 1.69
C TYR A 39 -9.96 6.75 1.78
N LEU A 40 -10.71 7.33 0.82
CA LEU A 40 -11.11 8.73 0.87
C LEU A 40 -11.97 9.04 2.12
N ASP A 41 -12.81 8.09 2.56
CA ASP A 41 -13.65 8.25 3.76
C ASP A 41 -12.86 8.24 5.08
N ILE A 42 -11.60 7.80 5.03
CA ILE A 42 -10.66 7.91 6.15
C ILE A 42 -9.78 9.15 6.00
N PHE A 43 -9.38 9.47 4.78
CA PHE A 43 -8.49 10.60 4.50
C PHE A 43 -9.17 11.96 4.68
N TYR A 44 -10.40 12.10 4.18
CA TYR A 44 -11.10 13.37 4.20
C TYR A 44 -11.35 13.95 5.61
N PRO A 45 -11.76 13.19 6.64
CA PRO A 45 -11.82 13.69 8.01
C PRO A 45 -10.49 14.26 8.52
N LEU A 46 -9.35 13.67 8.11
CA LEU A 46 -8.02 14.19 8.47
C LEU A 46 -7.68 15.50 7.71
N VAL A 47 -8.21 15.68 6.50
CA VAL A 47 -8.10 16.95 5.75
C VAL A 47 -8.84 18.05 6.49
N THR A 48 -10.03 17.78 7.01
CA THR A 48 -10.87 18.76 7.72
C THR A 48 -10.48 18.97 9.19
N GLU A 49 -9.63 18.10 9.75
CA GLU A 49 -9.13 18.22 11.12
C GLU A 49 -8.14 19.41 11.21
N THR A 50 -8.61 20.51 11.78
CA THR A 50 -7.84 21.77 11.91
C THR A 50 -7.46 22.10 13.35
N SER A 51 -7.95 21.34 14.34
CA SER A 51 -7.61 21.55 15.76
C SER A 51 -6.15 21.21 16.06
N LEU A 52 -5.56 20.30 15.28
CA LEU A 52 -4.17 19.91 15.39
C LEU A 52 -3.30 20.65 14.37
N ARG A 53 -2.28 21.35 14.85
CA ARG A 53 -1.27 22.03 14.01
C ARG A 53 -0.32 21.01 13.39
N ARG A 54 -0.80 20.26 12.40
CA ARG A 54 -0.02 19.25 11.69
C ARG A 54 -0.37 19.27 10.21
N ALA A 55 0.66 19.15 9.36
CA ALA A 55 0.44 18.84 7.96
C ALA A 55 0.04 17.37 7.81
N LEU A 56 -0.89 17.10 6.91
CA LEU A 56 -1.29 15.73 6.53
C LEU A 56 -0.45 15.29 5.32
N ILE A 57 0.27 14.18 5.45
CA ILE A 57 1.16 13.66 4.41
C ILE A 57 0.55 12.42 3.79
N LEU A 58 0.05 12.55 2.56
CA LEU A 58 -0.49 11.43 1.76
C LEU A 58 0.63 10.74 1.01
N MET A 59 1.02 9.57 1.46
CA MET A 59 2.07 8.75 0.86
C MET A 59 1.52 7.50 0.20
N GLY A 60 2.24 6.96 -0.76
CA GLY A 60 1.89 5.71 -1.42
C GLY A 60 2.60 5.55 -2.76
N PRO A 61 2.58 4.36 -3.36
CA PRO A 61 3.27 4.11 -4.63
C PRO A 61 2.76 5.03 -5.74
N ARG A 62 3.51 5.07 -6.84
CA ARG A 62 3.04 5.76 -8.05
C ARG A 62 1.77 5.12 -8.57
N ARG A 63 0.89 5.92 -9.18
CA ARG A 63 -0.35 5.48 -9.87
C ARG A 63 -1.43 4.83 -8.96
N VAL A 64 -1.34 4.93 -7.63
CA VAL A 64 -2.39 4.44 -6.71
C VAL A 64 -3.57 5.41 -6.54
N GLY A 65 -3.51 6.59 -7.19
CA GLY A 65 -4.60 7.57 -7.17
C GLY A 65 -4.46 8.67 -6.11
N LYS A 66 -3.25 9.03 -5.66
CA LYS A 66 -3.02 10.12 -4.69
C LYS A 66 -3.57 11.46 -5.18
N THR A 67 -3.19 11.88 -6.39
CA THR A 67 -3.66 13.11 -7.01
C THR A 67 -5.19 13.14 -7.16
N VAL A 68 -5.79 12.02 -7.59
CA VAL A 68 -7.26 11.89 -7.70
C VAL A 68 -7.91 12.02 -6.31
N MET A 69 -7.34 11.41 -5.27
CA MET A 69 -7.83 11.55 -3.89
C MET A 69 -7.75 13.00 -3.39
N ILE A 70 -6.70 13.74 -3.77
CA ILE A 70 -6.61 15.19 -3.49
C ILE A 70 -7.76 15.94 -4.17
N TYR A 71 -7.99 15.73 -5.48
CA TYR A 71 -9.08 16.40 -6.20
C TYR A 71 -10.46 16.04 -5.63
N HIS A 72 -10.70 14.78 -5.26
CA HIS A 72 -11.93 14.38 -4.59
C HIS A 72 -12.06 15.05 -3.20
N SER A 73 -10.97 15.23 -2.47
CA SER A 73 -11.00 15.96 -1.20
C SER A 73 -11.29 17.45 -1.41
N ILE A 74 -10.73 18.08 -2.45
CA ILE A 74 -11.03 19.45 -2.84
C ILE A 74 -12.52 19.60 -3.19
N GLN A 75 -13.07 18.70 -4.00
CA GLN A 75 -14.50 18.72 -4.33
C GLN A 75 -15.38 18.58 -3.10
N ARG A 76 -15.06 17.63 -2.19
CA ARG A 76 -15.81 17.47 -0.93
C ARG A 76 -15.73 18.71 -0.02
N LEU A 77 -14.60 19.43 0.00
CA LEU A 77 -14.49 20.72 0.71
C LEU A 77 -15.45 21.77 0.12
N ILE A 78 -15.49 21.88 -1.21
CA ILE A 78 -16.39 22.80 -1.91
C ILE A 78 -17.85 22.41 -1.62
N ASP A 79 -18.21 21.15 -1.75
CA ASP A 79 -19.57 20.61 -1.48
C ASP A 79 -19.99 20.82 -0.02
N SER A 80 -19.04 20.84 0.92
CA SER A 80 -19.27 21.14 2.34
C SER A 80 -19.38 22.62 2.65
N GLY A 81 -19.30 23.51 1.64
CA GLY A 81 -19.46 24.96 1.78
C GLY A 81 -18.16 25.73 1.99
N VAL A 82 -16.99 25.10 1.86
CA VAL A 82 -15.71 25.82 1.85
C VAL A 82 -15.62 26.65 0.58
N SER A 83 -15.36 27.96 0.70
CA SER A 83 -15.18 28.82 -0.48
C SER A 83 -14.05 28.26 -1.37
N PRO A 84 -14.29 28.10 -2.68
CA PRO A 84 -13.27 27.63 -3.62
C PRO A 84 -11.95 28.44 -3.57
N GLN A 85 -12.04 29.75 -3.27
CA GLN A 85 -10.88 30.62 -3.10
C GLN A 85 -10.13 30.40 -1.77
N ASN A 86 -10.63 29.54 -0.88
CA ASN A 86 -9.91 29.13 0.33
C ASN A 86 -9.14 27.82 0.12
N ILE A 87 -9.12 27.28 -1.09
CA ILE A 87 -8.48 26.02 -1.43
C ILE A 87 -7.41 26.28 -2.50
N ILE A 88 -6.18 25.98 -2.16
CA ILE A 88 -5.00 26.19 -3.02
C ILE A 88 -4.36 24.82 -3.31
N TYR A 89 -4.11 24.54 -4.59
CA TYR A 89 -3.38 23.36 -5.04
C TYR A 89 -2.15 23.74 -5.82
N ILE A 90 -1.03 23.10 -5.55
CA ILE A 90 0.27 23.35 -6.17
C ILE A 90 0.94 22.01 -6.45
N SER A 91 1.11 21.67 -7.74
CA SER A 91 1.87 20.49 -8.17
C SER A 91 3.37 20.82 -8.22
N VAL A 92 4.11 20.43 -7.18
CA VAL A 92 5.52 20.79 -6.99
C VAL A 92 6.43 20.23 -8.09
N GLU A 93 6.01 19.15 -8.78
CA GLU A 93 6.77 18.60 -9.92
C GLU A 93 6.76 19.50 -11.18
N THR A 94 5.91 20.51 -11.20
CA THR A 94 5.80 21.43 -12.36
C THR A 94 7.10 22.20 -12.57
N PRO A 95 7.76 22.11 -13.74
CA PRO A 95 9.11 22.64 -13.94
C PRO A 95 9.27 24.14 -13.64
N ILE A 96 8.19 24.92 -13.84
CA ILE A 96 8.23 26.38 -13.58
C ILE A 96 8.35 26.70 -12.09
N TYR A 97 8.01 25.76 -11.19
CA TYR A 97 8.13 25.91 -9.74
C TYR A 97 9.51 25.51 -9.21
N ASN A 98 10.39 24.98 -10.06
CA ASN A 98 11.74 24.59 -9.65
C ASN A 98 12.49 25.78 -9.03
N ASN A 99 13.12 25.54 -7.88
CA ASN A 99 13.85 26.54 -7.09
C ASN A 99 13.00 27.67 -6.47
N ILE A 100 11.67 27.52 -6.44
CA ILE A 100 10.78 28.43 -5.71
C ILE A 100 10.40 27.76 -4.39
N TYR A 101 10.56 28.46 -3.27
CA TYR A 101 10.17 27.93 -1.97
C TYR A 101 8.65 27.83 -1.83
N LEU A 102 8.16 26.83 -1.05
CA LEU A 102 6.72 26.62 -0.84
C LEU A 102 6.01 27.88 -0.32
N GLU A 103 6.68 28.63 0.55
CA GLU A 103 6.15 29.88 1.10
C GLU A 103 5.95 30.97 0.03
N GLN A 104 6.87 31.07 -0.92
CA GLN A 104 6.73 32.01 -2.04
C GLN A 104 5.55 31.64 -2.94
N LEU A 105 5.37 30.34 -3.25
CA LEU A 105 4.23 29.86 -4.03
C LEU A 105 2.90 30.12 -3.30
N LEU A 106 2.85 29.89 -1.98
CA LEU A 106 1.69 30.20 -1.15
C LEU A 106 1.35 31.69 -1.18
N ASN A 107 2.36 32.56 -1.01
CA ASN A 107 2.17 34.01 -1.02
C ASN A 107 1.68 34.51 -2.39
N LEU A 108 2.21 34.00 -3.50
CA LEU A 108 1.73 34.31 -4.85
C LEU A 108 0.28 33.88 -5.05
N ALA A 109 -0.09 32.68 -4.59
CA ALA A 109 -1.48 32.21 -4.66
C ALA A 109 -2.42 33.11 -3.84
N CYS A 110 -2.02 33.48 -2.63
CA CYS A 110 -2.78 34.42 -1.79
C CYS A 110 -2.92 35.81 -2.46
N GLN A 111 -1.87 36.31 -3.09
CA GLN A 111 -1.89 37.57 -3.84
C GLN A 111 -2.89 37.53 -5.02
N ILE A 112 -2.91 36.42 -5.79
CA ILE A 112 -3.88 36.21 -6.88
C ILE A 112 -5.31 36.32 -6.37
N LEU A 113 -5.56 35.78 -5.18
CA LEU A 113 -6.89 35.69 -4.55
C LEU A 113 -7.26 36.97 -3.76
N GLY A 114 -6.36 37.95 -3.67
CA GLY A 114 -6.56 39.18 -2.86
C GLY A 114 -6.68 38.85 -1.36
N LYS A 115 -6.03 37.80 -0.88
CA LYS A 115 -6.11 37.28 0.50
C LYS A 115 -4.74 37.29 1.19
N THR A 116 -4.78 37.12 2.50
CA THR A 116 -3.59 36.84 3.31
C THR A 116 -3.79 35.49 4.00
N THR A 117 -2.73 34.87 4.46
CA THR A 117 -2.76 33.61 5.22
C THR A 117 -3.52 33.70 6.55
N ASN A 118 -3.86 34.93 6.99
CA ASN A 118 -4.65 35.20 8.21
C ASN A 118 -6.12 35.58 7.90
N SER A 119 -6.54 35.54 6.64
CA SER A 119 -7.89 35.94 6.21
C SER A 119 -8.99 34.91 6.52
N GLY A 120 -8.67 33.86 7.30
CA GLY A 120 -9.55 32.76 7.64
C GLY A 120 -8.90 31.40 7.36
N GLN A 121 -9.68 30.33 7.53
CA GLN A 121 -9.19 28.97 7.27
C GLN A 121 -8.87 28.78 5.80
N LEU A 122 -7.62 28.37 5.50
CA LEU A 122 -7.16 27.98 4.17
C LEU A 122 -6.78 26.50 4.15
N PHE A 123 -7.02 25.83 3.03
CA PHE A 123 -6.57 24.47 2.74
C PHE A 123 -5.55 24.53 1.60
N VAL A 124 -4.33 24.08 1.86
CA VAL A 124 -3.23 24.12 0.89
C VAL A 124 -2.74 22.72 0.61
N PHE A 125 -2.82 22.30 -0.65
CA PHE A 125 -2.40 21.01 -1.13
C PHE A 125 -1.11 21.15 -1.96
N PHE A 126 -0.03 20.51 -1.51
CA PHE A 126 1.22 20.37 -2.24
C PHE A 126 1.30 18.95 -2.80
N ASP A 127 1.13 18.79 -4.10
CA ASP A 127 1.23 17.48 -4.75
C ASP A 127 2.66 17.20 -5.22
N GLU A 128 3.09 15.92 -5.08
CA GLU A 128 4.43 15.43 -5.46
C GLU A 128 5.58 16.20 -4.76
N ILE A 129 5.45 16.42 -3.45
CA ILE A 129 6.33 17.31 -2.66
C ILE A 129 7.81 16.86 -2.66
N GLN A 130 8.11 15.60 -2.93
CA GLN A 130 9.49 15.07 -2.99
C GLN A 130 10.35 15.71 -4.08
N TYR A 131 9.76 16.40 -5.04
CA TYR A 131 10.52 17.16 -6.04
C TYR A 131 11.17 18.43 -5.46
N LEU A 132 10.75 18.88 -4.28
CA LEU A 132 11.41 19.96 -3.55
C LEU A 132 12.47 19.39 -2.59
N LYS A 133 13.72 19.77 -2.79
CA LYS A 133 14.80 19.39 -1.86
C LYS A 133 14.60 20.05 -0.50
N GLY A 134 14.62 19.25 0.60
CA GLY A 134 14.42 19.75 1.96
C GLY A 134 12.97 20.18 2.24
N TRP A 135 12.01 19.55 1.56
CA TRP A 135 10.58 19.85 1.71
C TRP A 135 10.10 19.70 3.16
N GLU A 136 10.69 18.79 3.95
CA GLU A 136 10.30 18.54 5.34
C GLU A 136 10.51 19.79 6.20
N VAL A 137 11.68 20.43 6.06
CA VAL A 137 12.01 21.67 6.77
C VAL A 137 11.13 22.81 6.34
N ASN A 138 10.91 22.95 5.01
CA ASN A 138 10.03 23.97 4.44
C ASN A 138 8.59 23.80 4.94
N LEU A 139 8.03 22.60 4.85
CA LEU A 139 6.65 22.33 5.27
C LEU A 139 6.47 22.51 6.77
N LYS A 140 7.44 22.06 7.60
CA LYS A 140 7.44 22.30 9.04
C LYS A 140 7.41 23.79 9.35
N SER A 141 8.26 24.59 8.69
CA SER A 141 8.27 26.05 8.84
C SER A 141 6.90 26.66 8.55
N LEU A 142 6.24 26.22 7.47
CA LEU A 142 4.89 26.68 7.12
C LEU A 142 3.86 26.35 8.21
N VAL A 143 3.87 25.10 8.74
CA VAL A 143 2.97 24.67 9.82
C VAL A 143 3.18 25.51 11.08
N ASP A 144 4.43 25.83 11.41
CA ASP A 144 4.74 26.64 12.59
C ASP A 144 4.36 28.14 12.40
N THR A 145 4.48 28.65 11.17
CA THR A 145 4.25 30.07 10.87
C THR A 145 2.77 30.40 10.64
N TYR A 146 2.00 29.51 10.01
CA TYR A 146 0.64 29.79 9.52
C TYR A 146 -0.44 28.94 10.22
N PRO A 147 -0.85 29.29 11.43
CA PRO A 147 -1.77 28.48 12.25
C PRO A 147 -3.19 28.33 11.68
N MET A 148 -3.61 29.24 10.78
CA MET A 148 -4.92 29.23 10.11
C MET A 148 -4.91 28.47 8.78
N VAL A 149 -3.79 27.82 8.45
CA VAL A 149 -3.64 27.09 7.19
C VAL A 149 -3.53 25.60 7.49
N LYS A 150 -4.43 24.80 6.90
CA LYS A 150 -4.29 23.34 6.87
C LYS A 150 -3.46 22.95 5.67
N PHE A 151 -2.29 22.37 5.93
CA PHE A 151 -1.40 21.88 4.90
C PHE A 151 -1.63 20.39 4.67
N ILE A 152 -1.78 20.03 3.41
CA ILE A 152 -1.84 18.65 2.94
C ILE A 152 -0.73 18.50 1.88
N ALA A 153 0.09 17.47 2.00
CA ALA A 153 1.12 17.20 1.02
C ALA A 153 1.00 15.77 0.53
N SER A 154 1.19 15.53 -0.77
CA SER A 154 1.34 14.19 -1.29
C SER A 154 2.77 13.93 -1.72
N GLY A 155 3.17 12.65 -1.69
CA GLY A 155 4.47 12.26 -2.20
C GLY A 155 4.57 10.77 -2.47
N SER A 156 5.54 10.40 -3.31
CA SER A 156 5.91 9.00 -3.51
C SER A 156 6.67 8.47 -2.29
N ALA A 157 6.87 7.16 -2.23
CA ALA A 157 7.55 6.47 -1.14
C ALA A 157 8.93 7.04 -0.77
N ALA A 158 9.61 7.60 -1.74
CA ALA A 158 10.89 8.26 -1.53
C ALA A 158 10.81 9.45 -0.56
N ALA A 159 9.67 10.14 -0.51
CA ALA A 159 9.41 11.18 0.48
C ALA A 159 9.36 10.61 1.90
N GLU A 160 8.86 9.38 2.08
CA GLU A 160 8.77 8.73 3.39
C GLU A 160 10.15 8.38 3.97
N LEU A 161 11.04 7.81 3.17
CA LEU A 161 12.39 7.46 3.64
C LEU A 161 13.20 8.67 4.05
N LYS A 162 13.14 9.72 3.24
CA LYS A 162 13.84 10.96 3.53
C LYS A 162 13.30 11.60 4.80
N ARG A 163 11.99 11.55 5.02
CA ARG A 163 11.35 12.01 6.25
C ARG A 163 11.75 11.19 7.47
N LYS A 164 11.86 9.86 7.35
CA LYS A 164 12.29 8.96 8.45
C LYS A 164 13.75 9.15 8.81
N SER A 165 14.59 9.55 7.87
CA SER A 165 16.01 9.80 8.11
C SER A 165 16.29 11.14 8.78
N ASP A 166 15.38 12.11 8.61
CA ASP A 166 15.52 13.45 9.19
C ASP A 166 14.55 13.63 10.36
N GLU A 167 15.05 13.68 11.59
CA GLU A 167 14.27 13.93 12.82
C GLU A 167 13.52 15.28 12.82
N SER A 168 13.71 16.09 11.78
CA SER A 168 13.21 17.47 11.68
C SER A 168 11.68 17.61 11.68
N GLY A 169 10.94 16.56 11.26
CA GLY A 169 9.47 16.56 11.13
C GLY A 169 8.70 16.08 12.37
N ALA A 170 9.39 15.67 13.44
CA ALA A 170 8.73 15.08 14.61
C ALA A 170 7.64 15.98 15.22
N GLY A 171 6.41 15.47 15.32
CA GLY A 171 5.28 16.17 15.93
C GLY A 171 4.57 17.22 15.04
N ARG A 172 5.01 17.43 13.79
CA ARG A 172 4.40 18.39 12.84
C ARG A 172 3.69 17.72 11.68
N PHE A 173 3.80 16.40 11.54
CA PHE A 173 3.18 15.65 10.45
C PHE A 173 2.26 14.56 10.98
N THR A 174 1.19 14.31 10.24
CA THR A 174 0.32 13.15 10.36
C THR A 174 0.43 12.39 9.04
N ASP A 175 0.86 11.15 9.12
CA ASP A 175 1.09 10.33 7.93
C ASP A 175 -0.17 9.57 7.56
N PHE A 176 -0.47 9.53 6.27
CA PHE A 176 -1.51 8.70 5.68
C PHE A 176 -0.94 7.89 4.53
N SER A 177 -1.00 6.57 4.64
CA SER A 177 -0.49 5.68 3.60
C SER A 177 -1.64 5.16 2.73
N LEU A 178 -1.58 5.45 1.43
CA LEU A 178 -2.51 4.93 0.43
C LEU A 178 -1.86 3.73 -0.27
N PRO A 179 -2.29 2.50 0.00
CA PRO A 179 -1.71 1.31 -0.61
C PRO A 179 -2.16 1.14 -2.07
N PRO A 180 -1.57 0.19 -2.83
CA PRO A 180 -2.22 -0.37 -4.00
C PRO A 180 -3.64 -0.80 -3.68
N LEU A 181 -4.51 -0.93 -4.68
CA LEU A 181 -5.89 -1.42 -4.45
C LEU A 181 -5.85 -2.76 -3.71
N THR A 182 -6.63 -2.85 -2.66
CA THR A 182 -6.93 -4.12 -2.00
C THR A 182 -8.00 -4.90 -2.79
N PHE A 183 -8.13 -6.20 -2.54
CA PHE A 183 -9.17 -7.00 -3.22
C PHE A 183 -10.58 -6.55 -2.84
N TYR A 184 -10.77 -6.06 -1.59
CA TYR A 184 -12.01 -5.43 -1.16
C TYR A 184 -12.37 -4.20 -2.01
N GLU A 185 -11.42 -3.26 -2.17
CA GLU A 185 -11.63 -2.09 -3.03
C GLU A 185 -11.85 -2.48 -4.50
N TYR A 186 -11.10 -3.48 -5.00
CA TYR A 186 -11.25 -3.98 -6.36
C TYR A 186 -12.66 -4.48 -6.65
N ILE A 187 -13.24 -5.30 -5.77
CA ILE A 187 -14.61 -5.81 -5.89
C ILE A 187 -15.63 -4.66 -5.91
N HIS A 188 -15.48 -3.68 -5.01
CA HIS A 188 -16.35 -2.50 -4.97
C HIS A 188 -16.23 -1.63 -6.24
N LEU A 189 -15.01 -1.35 -6.68
CA LEU A 189 -14.77 -0.54 -7.87
C LEU A 189 -15.28 -1.21 -9.16
N LYS A 190 -15.36 -2.53 -9.19
CA LYS A 190 -15.91 -3.32 -10.28
C LYS A 190 -17.43 -3.55 -10.15
N GLY A 191 -18.05 -3.16 -9.03
CA GLY A 191 -19.49 -3.30 -8.80
C GLY A 191 -19.94 -4.74 -8.54
N TYR A 192 -19.08 -5.57 -7.92
CA TYR A 192 -19.37 -6.98 -7.63
C TYR A 192 -19.59 -7.26 -6.13
N GLU A 193 -19.78 -6.24 -5.29
CA GLU A 193 -20.03 -6.42 -3.87
C GLU A 193 -21.28 -7.24 -3.55
N ASN A 194 -22.23 -7.30 -4.46
CA ASN A 194 -23.49 -8.04 -4.33
C ASN A 194 -23.31 -9.56 -4.29
N ILE A 195 -22.17 -10.10 -4.76
CA ILE A 195 -21.88 -11.54 -4.65
C ILE A 195 -21.33 -11.91 -3.28
N MET A 196 -20.94 -10.93 -2.46
CA MET A 196 -20.36 -11.15 -1.14
C MET A 196 -21.43 -11.16 -0.06
N GLN A 197 -21.39 -12.15 0.83
CA GLN A 197 -22.31 -12.31 1.95
C GLN A 197 -21.56 -12.24 3.28
N PRO A 198 -21.88 -11.27 4.16
CA PRO A 198 -21.31 -11.26 5.49
C PRO A 198 -21.75 -12.50 6.27
N MET A 199 -20.82 -13.09 7.00
CA MET A 199 -21.07 -14.22 7.89
C MET A 199 -20.21 -14.09 9.14
N THR A 200 -20.54 -14.87 10.15
CA THR A 200 -19.78 -14.97 11.40
C THR A 200 -19.30 -16.40 11.59
N ILE A 201 -18.06 -16.58 12.00
CA ILE A 201 -17.49 -17.86 12.39
C ILE A 201 -17.05 -17.80 13.85
N GLU A 202 -17.05 -18.97 14.53
CA GLU A 202 -16.43 -19.08 15.85
C GLU A 202 -14.90 -19.21 15.70
N TRP A 203 -14.16 -18.29 16.32
CA TRP A 203 -12.71 -18.24 16.26
C TRP A 203 -12.11 -17.97 17.64
N HIS A 204 -11.35 -18.93 18.18
CA HIS A 204 -10.78 -18.85 19.55
C HIS A 204 -11.80 -18.49 20.65
N GLY A 205 -13.03 -19.00 20.55
CA GLY A 205 -14.10 -18.72 21.52
C GLY A 205 -14.78 -17.36 21.36
N HIS A 206 -14.51 -16.64 20.27
CA HIS A 206 -15.12 -15.35 19.92
C HIS A 206 -15.74 -15.44 18.53
N GLU A 207 -16.72 -14.57 18.31
CA GLU A 207 -17.29 -14.37 16.98
C GLU A 207 -16.34 -13.52 16.13
N LEU A 208 -15.97 -14.05 14.96
CA LEU A 208 -15.18 -13.35 13.95
C LEU A 208 -16.05 -13.08 12.73
N LYS A 209 -16.25 -11.81 12.40
CA LYS A 209 -16.91 -11.40 11.15
C LYS A 209 -16.00 -11.75 9.96
N THR A 210 -16.57 -12.43 9.00
CA THR A 210 -15.93 -12.81 7.73
C THR A 210 -16.95 -12.74 6.59
N TYR A 211 -16.58 -13.20 5.42
CA TYR A 211 -17.44 -13.24 4.24
C TYR A 211 -17.43 -14.60 3.58
N ASN A 212 -18.58 -14.96 3.06
CA ASN A 212 -18.77 -16.01 2.07
C ASN A 212 -19.21 -15.35 0.75
N THR A 213 -19.46 -16.16 -0.25
CA THR A 213 -19.95 -15.69 -1.56
C THR A 213 -21.08 -16.58 -2.05
N ILE A 214 -22.02 -16.01 -2.83
CA ILE A 214 -23.06 -16.78 -3.51
C ILE A 214 -22.55 -17.42 -4.81
N ASP A 215 -21.39 -16.98 -5.31
CA ASP A 215 -20.78 -17.48 -6.54
C ASP A 215 -19.25 -17.54 -6.40
N VAL A 216 -18.76 -18.67 -5.88
CA VAL A 216 -17.34 -18.89 -5.65
C VAL A 216 -16.55 -18.97 -6.96
N THR A 217 -17.15 -19.47 -8.04
CA THR A 217 -16.49 -19.56 -9.35
C THR A 217 -16.22 -18.15 -9.87
N ARG A 218 -17.25 -17.29 -9.86
CA ARG A 218 -17.11 -15.90 -10.28
C ARG A 218 -16.13 -15.14 -9.41
N LEU A 219 -16.17 -15.35 -8.10
CA LEU A 219 -15.25 -14.68 -7.17
C LEU A 219 -13.80 -15.11 -7.43
N ASN A 220 -13.53 -16.36 -7.75
CA ASN A 220 -12.20 -16.87 -8.09
C ASN A 220 -11.69 -16.29 -9.43
N GLU A 221 -12.56 -16.15 -10.44
CA GLU A 221 -12.21 -15.44 -11.68
C GLU A 221 -11.81 -13.99 -11.41
N LEU A 222 -12.58 -13.28 -10.56
CA LEU A 222 -12.28 -11.91 -10.15
C LEU A 222 -10.99 -11.82 -9.32
N PHE A 223 -10.69 -12.86 -8.52
CA PHE A 223 -9.45 -12.90 -7.74
C PHE A 223 -8.23 -13.12 -8.64
N LEU A 224 -8.31 -13.97 -9.67
CA LEU A 224 -7.27 -14.11 -10.67
C LEU A 224 -7.09 -12.82 -11.50
N ASP A 225 -8.19 -12.17 -11.86
CA ASP A 225 -8.13 -10.87 -12.52
C ASP A 225 -7.46 -9.80 -11.64
N TYR A 226 -7.78 -9.79 -10.34
CA TYR A 226 -7.10 -8.93 -9.37
C TYR A 226 -5.60 -9.23 -9.26
N ILE A 227 -5.21 -10.51 -9.22
CA ILE A 227 -3.79 -10.91 -9.17
C ILE A 227 -3.04 -10.34 -10.37
N ASN A 228 -3.63 -10.39 -11.56
CA ASN A 228 -2.98 -9.93 -12.78
C ASN A 228 -3.06 -8.40 -12.97
N TYR A 229 -4.15 -7.75 -12.58
CA TYR A 229 -4.46 -6.38 -12.99
C TYR A 229 -4.97 -5.46 -11.88
N GLY A 230 -5.26 -5.99 -10.69
CA GLY A 230 -6.06 -5.31 -9.66
C GLY A 230 -5.33 -4.26 -8.83
N GLY A 231 -4.02 -4.07 -8.99
CA GLY A 231 -3.22 -3.23 -8.09
C GLY A 231 -3.42 -1.72 -8.26
N TYR A 232 -3.81 -1.27 -9.44
CA TYR A 232 -3.80 0.13 -9.80
C TYR A 232 -5.10 0.56 -10.48
N PRO A 233 -5.75 1.66 -10.03
CA PRO A 233 -7.06 2.07 -10.55
C PRO A 233 -7.10 2.20 -12.07
N GLU A 234 -6.10 2.80 -12.68
CA GLU A 234 -6.05 3.02 -14.12
C GLU A 234 -6.03 1.71 -14.92
N VAL A 235 -5.37 0.67 -14.40
CA VAL A 235 -5.36 -0.67 -15.00
C VAL A 235 -6.72 -1.36 -14.87
N VAL A 236 -7.41 -1.14 -13.74
CA VAL A 236 -8.73 -1.73 -13.47
C VAL A 236 -9.78 -1.19 -14.43
N PHE A 237 -9.72 0.11 -14.76
CA PHE A 237 -10.74 0.79 -15.56
C PHE A 237 -10.44 0.89 -17.07
N SER A 238 -9.19 0.68 -17.49
CA SER A 238 -8.79 0.82 -18.89
C SER A 238 -8.52 -0.53 -19.54
N GLU A 239 -9.44 -0.96 -20.43
CA GLU A 239 -9.24 -2.17 -21.24
C GLU A 239 -7.97 -2.07 -22.10
N LYS A 240 -7.73 -0.89 -22.70
CA LYS A 240 -6.52 -0.65 -23.51
C LYS A 240 -5.22 -0.87 -22.74
N ILE A 241 -5.18 -0.50 -21.45
CA ILE A 241 -4.01 -0.75 -20.60
C ILE A 241 -3.92 -2.24 -20.27
N ARG A 242 -5.04 -2.92 -20.09
CA ARG A 242 -5.11 -4.36 -19.81
C ARG A 242 -4.66 -5.23 -20.98
N GLU A 243 -4.80 -4.75 -22.21
CA GLU A 243 -4.25 -5.44 -23.41
C GLU A 243 -2.72 -5.49 -23.39
N ASN A 244 -2.05 -4.49 -22.75
CA ASN A 244 -0.61 -4.46 -22.61
C ASN A 244 -0.17 -3.92 -21.23
N PRO A 245 -0.46 -4.66 -20.15
CA PRO A 245 -0.20 -4.22 -18.78
C PRO A 245 1.31 -4.07 -18.51
N GLY A 246 2.15 -4.88 -19.18
CA GLY A 246 3.60 -4.78 -19.09
C GLY A 246 4.12 -3.41 -19.50
N GLN A 247 3.60 -2.85 -20.58
CA GLN A 247 4.02 -1.52 -21.03
C GLN A 247 3.66 -0.44 -19.99
N PHE A 248 2.44 -0.43 -19.47
CA PHE A 248 1.97 0.60 -18.55
C PHE A 248 2.54 0.45 -17.14
N ILE A 249 2.35 -0.71 -16.49
CA ILE A 249 2.79 -0.92 -15.12
C ILE A 249 4.32 -0.90 -15.06
N ARG A 250 5.00 -1.51 -16.03
CA ARG A 250 6.46 -1.52 -16.08
C ARG A 250 7.01 -0.12 -16.27
N HIS A 251 6.64 0.60 -17.32
CA HIS A 251 7.24 1.91 -17.62
C HIS A 251 6.81 2.99 -16.62
N ASP A 252 5.52 3.06 -16.26
CA ASP A 252 5.01 4.16 -15.46
C ASP A 252 5.16 3.97 -13.96
N ILE A 253 5.32 2.73 -13.50
CA ILE A 253 5.47 2.41 -12.08
C ILE A 253 6.88 1.91 -11.81
N ILE A 254 7.26 0.74 -12.36
CA ILE A 254 8.51 0.06 -12.00
C ILE A 254 9.71 0.86 -12.50
N ASP A 255 9.79 1.12 -13.81
CA ASP A 255 10.97 1.77 -14.42
C ASP A 255 11.14 3.20 -13.87
N LYS A 256 10.07 3.97 -13.70
CA LYS A 256 10.18 5.32 -13.10
C LYS A 256 10.74 5.28 -11.68
N VAL A 257 10.33 4.31 -10.87
CA VAL A 257 10.85 4.14 -9.50
C VAL A 257 12.30 3.69 -9.53
N LEU A 258 12.63 2.64 -10.28
CA LEU A 258 13.96 2.03 -10.28
C LEU A 258 15.01 2.84 -11.03
N LEU A 259 14.64 3.46 -12.17
CA LEU A 259 15.59 4.14 -13.05
C LEU A 259 15.69 5.64 -12.80
N ARG A 260 14.72 6.25 -12.10
CA ARG A 260 14.68 7.70 -11.86
C ARG A 260 14.60 8.06 -10.39
N ASP A 261 13.55 7.59 -9.68
CA ASP A 261 13.27 8.08 -8.33
C ASP A 261 14.32 7.60 -7.33
N LEU A 262 14.56 6.29 -7.23
CA LEU A 262 15.54 5.73 -6.29
C LEU A 262 16.98 6.19 -6.58
N PRO A 263 17.46 6.18 -7.85
CA PRO A 263 18.80 6.70 -8.16
C PRO A 263 18.97 8.17 -7.80
N SER A 264 17.98 9.01 -8.12
CA SER A 264 18.02 10.44 -7.81
C SER A 264 18.07 10.73 -6.31
N LEU A 265 17.40 9.91 -5.49
CA LEU A 265 17.29 10.14 -4.05
C LEU A 265 18.45 9.56 -3.26
N TYR A 266 18.94 8.39 -3.66
CA TYR A 266 19.95 7.65 -2.89
C TYR A 266 21.33 7.61 -3.55
N GLY A 267 21.49 8.29 -4.70
CA GLY A 267 22.78 8.30 -5.42
C GLY A 267 23.17 6.92 -5.92
N ILE A 268 22.20 6.09 -6.36
CA ILE A 268 22.48 4.75 -6.89
C ILE A 268 23.17 4.91 -8.24
N SER A 269 24.41 4.44 -8.34
CA SER A 269 25.21 4.50 -9.56
C SER A 269 24.92 3.34 -10.50
N ASP A 270 24.65 2.14 -9.97
CA ASP A 270 24.35 0.95 -10.76
C ASP A 270 22.84 0.65 -10.74
N VAL A 271 22.13 1.27 -11.67
CA VAL A 271 20.70 1.13 -11.86
C VAL A 271 20.33 -0.25 -12.42
N GLN A 272 21.21 -0.83 -13.22
CA GLN A 272 20.97 -2.15 -13.81
C GLN A 272 21.02 -3.25 -12.75
N GLU A 273 21.96 -3.14 -11.80
CA GLU A 273 22.07 -4.05 -10.67
C GLU A 273 20.79 -4.02 -9.80
N LEU A 274 20.25 -2.83 -9.49
CA LEU A 274 18.99 -2.67 -8.77
C LEU A 274 17.80 -3.28 -9.54
N ASN A 275 17.69 -3.02 -10.84
CA ASN A 275 16.62 -3.53 -11.68
C ASN A 275 16.65 -5.06 -11.79
N SER A 276 17.85 -5.64 -11.97
CA SER A 276 18.04 -7.10 -12.03
C SER A 276 17.67 -7.76 -10.71
N LEU A 277 18.07 -7.17 -9.59
CA LEU A 277 17.70 -7.63 -8.25
C LEU A 277 16.17 -7.60 -8.05
N PHE A 278 15.51 -6.51 -8.42
CA PHE A 278 14.06 -6.41 -8.30
C PHE A 278 13.34 -7.43 -9.18
N THR A 279 13.79 -7.63 -10.41
CA THR A 279 13.21 -8.60 -11.33
C THR A 279 13.33 -10.03 -10.79
N MET A 280 14.49 -10.39 -10.21
CA MET A 280 14.69 -11.68 -9.56
C MET A 280 13.76 -11.86 -8.35
N ILE A 281 13.66 -10.86 -7.48
CA ILE A 281 12.74 -10.88 -6.33
C ILE A 281 11.28 -11.02 -6.80
N ALA A 282 10.89 -10.30 -7.84
CA ALA A 282 9.53 -10.34 -8.37
C ALA A 282 9.18 -11.71 -8.97
N TYR A 283 10.14 -12.39 -9.57
CA TYR A 283 9.96 -13.75 -10.08
C TYR A 283 9.74 -14.76 -8.95
N GLN A 284 10.44 -14.58 -7.83
CA GLN A 284 10.43 -15.49 -6.67
C GLN A 284 9.62 -14.92 -5.49
N SER A 285 8.61 -14.08 -5.74
CA SER A 285 7.77 -13.49 -4.66
C SER A 285 7.13 -14.60 -3.81
N GLY A 286 7.23 -14.45 -2.49
CA GLY A 286 6.73 -15.43 -1.52
C GLY A 286 7.74 -16.51 -1.13
N THR A 287 8.87 -16.63 -1.85
CA THR A 287 9.90 -17.59 -1.47
C THR A 287 10.80 -17.07 -0.34
N GLN A 288 11.50 -18.00 0.32
CA GLN A 288 12.42 -17.67 1.39
C GLN A 288 13.81 -17.31 0.84
N PHE A 289 14.32 -16.16 1.24
CA PHE A 289 15.63 -15.66 0.87
C PHE A 289 16.59 -15.63 2.06
N SER A 290 17.91 -15.61 1.73
CA SER A 290 18.96 -15.19 2.64
C SER A 290 19.84 -14.13 1.97
N TYR A 291 20.47 -13.26 2.75
CA TYR A 291 21.39 -12.25 2.19
C TYR A 291 22.58 -12.89 1.47
N GLU A 292 23.06 -14.04 1.95
CA GLU A 292 24.13 -14.79 1.30
C GLU A 292 23.66 -15.39 -0.02
N GLY A 293 22.47 -16.01 -0.05
CA GLY A 293 21.88 -16.59 -1.26
C GLY A 293 21.64 -15.54 -2.32
N LEU A 294 20.94 -14.46 -1.94
CA LEU A 294 20.68 -13.34 -2.85
C LEU A 294 21.95 -12.69 -3.39
N SER A 295 22.98 -12.52 -2.54
CA SER A 295 24.26 -11.96 -2.98
C SER A 295 24.98 -12.85 -4.00
N LYS A 296 24.92 -14.17 -3.80
CA LYS A 296 25.51 -15.14 -4.72
C LYS A 296 24.77 -15.19 -6.05
N GLU A 297 23.44 -15.14 -6.02
CA GLU A 297 22.58 -15.26 -7.20
C GLU A 297 22.55 -13.96 -8.01
N SER A 298 22.45 -12.79 -7.36
CA SER A 298 22.41 -11.49 -8.03
C SER A 298 23.77 -10.90 -8.37
N GLY A 299 24.86 -11.38 -7.74
CA GLY A 299 26.19 -10.76 -7.85
C GLY A 299 26.33 -9.48 -7.00
N VAL A 300 25.28 -8.99 -6.38
CA VAL A 300 25.28 -7.77 -5.57
C VAL A 300 25.96 -8.00 -4.22
N LYS A 301 26.85 -7.10 -3.79
CA LYS A 301 27.49 -7.19 -2.49
C LYS A 301 26.47 -7.09 -1.35
N LYS A 302 26.64 -7.88 -0.30
CA LYS A 302 25.68 -8.02 0.82
C LYS A 302 25.24 -6.68 1.44
N ASP A 303 26.15 -5.74 1.62
CA ASP A 303 25.82 -4.43 2.22
C ASP A 303 25.04 -3.53 1.24
N THR A 304 25.33 -3.60 -0.05
CA THR A 304 24.57 -2.93 -1.10
C THR A 304 23.16 -3.56 -1.20
N LEU A 305 23.09 -4.88 -1.16
CA LEU A 305 21.84 -5.63 -1.22
C LEU A 305 20.87 -5.25 -0.08
N LYS A 306 21.37 -5.13 1.15
CA LYS A 306 20.55 -4.64 2.29
C LYS A 306 19.99 -3.25 2.04
N LYS A 307 20.79 -2.34 1.47
CA LYS A 307 20.34 -0.99 1.12
C LYS A 307 19.27 -1.05 0.03
N TYR A 308 19.49 -1.84 -1.02
CA TYR A 308 18.54 -1.99 -2.14
C TYR A 308 17.20 -2.57 -1.66
N ILE A 309 17.20 -3.60 -0.82
CA ILE A 309 15.97 -4.15 -0.22
C ILE A 309 15.23 -3.07 0.57
N ASN A 310 15.93 -2.29 1.41
CA ASN A 310 15.30 -1.20 2.15
C ASN A 310 14.72 -0.13 1.22
N TYR A 311 15.39 0.20 0.11
CA TYR A 311 14.91 1.18 -0.86
C TYR A 311 13.68 0.67 -1.62
N LEU A 312 13.68 -0.60 -2.03
CA LEU A 312 12.55 -1.24 -2.69
C LEU A 312 11.32 -1.34 -1.76
N GLU A 313 11.54 -1.67 -0.48
CA GLU A 313 10.48 -1.70 0.53
C GLU A 313 9.90 -0.30 0.77
N ALA A 314 10.76 0.70 0.89
CA ALA A 314 10.33 2.08 1.03
C ALA A 314 9.65 2.64 -0.22
N ALA A 315 10.02 2.14 -1.40
CA ALA A 315 9.34 2.46 -2.66
C ALA A 315 7.99 1.73 -2.83
N PHE A 316 7.53 1.01 -1.82
CA PHE A 316 6.30 0.19 -1.87
C PHE A 316 6.29 -0.81 -3.04
N LEU A 317 7.43 -1.32 -3.45
CA LEU A 317 7.51 -2.38 -4.46
C LEU A 317 7.49 -3.76 -3.83
N ILE A 318 8.12 -3.90 -2.66
CA ILE A 318 8.22 -5.16 -1.92
C ILE A 318 7.87 -4.97 -0.45
N LYS A 319 7.62 -6.10 0.22
CA LYS A 319 7.51 -6.19 1.67
C LYS A 319 8.35 -7.35 2.18
N VAL A 320 9.24 -7.07 3.14
CA VAL A 320 10.01 -8.09 3.85
C VAL A 320 9.19 -8.64 5.01
N VAL A 321 9.02 -9.96 5.05
CA VAL A 321 8.33 -10.67 6.12
C VAL A 321 9.32 -11.49 6.91
N ARG A 322 9.30 -11.29 8.22
CA ARG A 322 10.26 -11.87 9.14
C ARG A 322 9.90 -13.29 9.54
N ARG A 323 10.93 -14.11 9.69
CA ARG A 323 10.80 -15.49 10.12
C ARG A 323 10.70 -15.61 11.63
N THR A 324 9.87 -16.58 12.08
CA THR A 324 9.90 -17.15 13.45
C THR A 324 10.27 -18.61 13.40
N ASP A 325 10.67 -19.19 14.54
CA ASP A 325 10.87 -20.63 14.69
C ASP A 325 9.53 -21.39 14.95
N ASP A 326 9.59 -22.68 15.23
CA ASP A 326 8.44 -23.52 15.54
C ASP A 326 7.72 -23.17 16.85
N THR A 327 8.31 -22.30 17.68
CA THR A 327 7.72 -21.72 18.90
C THR A 327 7.32 -20.26 18.72
N ALA A 328 7.35 -19.77 17.50
CA ALA A 328 7.18 -18.37 17.09
C ALA A 328 8.13 -17.38 17.79
N LYS A 329 9.27 -17.87 18.28
CA LYS A 329 10.33 -17.02 18.81
C LYS A 329 11.05 -16.32 17.65
N ARG A 330 11.24 -15.01 17.78
CA ARG A 330 12.03 -14.24 16.79
C ARG A 330 13.50 -14.64 16.89
N TYR A 331 14.14 -14.80 15.75
CA TYR A 331 15.57 -15.01 15.69
C TYR A 331 16.34 -13.73 16.03
N GLN A 332 17.38 -13.82 16.87
CA GLN A 332 18.23 -12.66 17.19
C GLN A 332 19.02 -12.14 15.98
N ARG A 333 19.33 -13.01 15.01
CA ARG A 333 19.92 -12.64 13.72
C ARG A 333 19.03 -13.16 12.61
N GLU A 334 18.42 -12.25 11.91
CA GLU A 334 17.61 -12.58 10.72
C GLU A 334 18.56 -12.94 9.57
N THR A 335 18.77 -14.22 9.37
CA THR A 335 19.54 -14.74 8.25
C THR A 335 18.65 -15.12 7.07
N GLN A 336 17.37 -15.36 7.32
CA GLN A 336 16.36 -15.77 6.35
C GLN A 336 15.07 -14.96 6.54
N PHE A 337 14.42 -14.63 5.41
CA PHE A 337 13.20 -13.84 5.37
C PHE A 337 12.46 -14.16 4.06
N LYS A 338 11.15 -13.93 4.02
CA LYS A 338 10.38 -13.92 2.76
C LYS A 338 10.27 -12.50 2.23
N ILE A 339 10.19 -12.36 0.91
CA ILE A 339 9.89 -11.09 0.26
C ILE A 339 8.64 -11.29 -0.61
N TYR A 340 7.66 -10.43 -0.40
CA TYR A 340 6.46 -10.37 -1.24
C TYR A 340 6.44 -9.07 -2.04
N LEU A 341 5.93 -9.12 -3.25
CA LEU A 341 5.50 -7.91 -3.94
C LEU A 341 4.35 -7.26 -3.16
N THR A 342 4.32 -5.95 -3.10
CA THR A 342 3.22 -5.22 -2.43
C THR A 342 1.88 -5.36 -3.16
N ASN A 343 1.94 -5.73 -4.43
CA ASN A 343 0.79 -6.15 -5.21
C ASN A 343 1.22 -7.15 -6.28
N PRO A 344 0.50 -8.27 -6.47
CA PRO A 344 0.88 -9.32 -7.42
C PRO A 344 0.88 -8.86 -8.88
N SER A 345 0.13 -7.80 -9.26
CA SER A 345 0.10 -7.27 -10.63
C SER A 345 1.45 -6.72 -11.12
N LEU A 346 2.38 -6.41 -10.19
CA LEU A 346 3.76 -6.06 -10.55
C LEU A 346 4.48 -7.21 -11.27
N ARG A 347 4.19 -8.47 -10.88
CA ARG A 347 4.76 -9.63 -11.57
C ARG A 347 4.20 -9.78 -12.98
N CYS A 348 2.89 -9.60 -13.14
CA CYS A 348 2.26 -9.62 -14.47
C CYS A 348 2.91 -8.62 -15.43
N ALA A 349 3.29 -7.45 -14.93
CA ALA A 349 3.95 -6.42 -15.74
C ALA A 349 5.38 -6.78 -16.18
N LEU A 350 6.09 -7.58 -15.39
CA LEU A 350 7.47 -7.97 -15.68
C LEU A 350 7.57 -9.25 -16.53
N PHE A 351 6.60 -10.13 -16.41
CA PHE A 351 6.62 -11.43 -17.05
C PHE A 351 5.39 -11.61 -17.96
N GLN A 352 4.39 -12.31 -17.49
CA GLN A 352 3.12 -12.50 -18.19
C GLN A 352 1.97 -12.67 -17.18
N PRO A 353 0.72 -12.40 -17.58
CA PRO A 353 -0.44 -12.76 -16.78
C PRO A 353 -0.43 -14.26 -16.49
N ILE A 354 -0.79 -14.62 -15.26
CA ILE A 354 -0.96 -16.02 -14.88
C ILE A 354 -2.39 -16.47 -15.19
N THR A 355 -2.51 -17.74 -15.55
CA THR A 355 -3.76 -18.43 -15.82
C THR A 355 -3.92 -19.61 -14.86
N GLU A 356 -5.09 -20.23 -14.83
CA GLU A 356 -5.33 -21.45 -14.05
C GLU A 356 -4.42 -22.63 -14.45
N GLN A 357 -3.82 -22.59 -15.63
CA GLN A 357 -2.92 -23.60 -16.13
C GLN A 357 -1.50 -23.49 -15.57
N ASP A 358 -1.13 -22.33 -15.04
CA ASP A 358 0.19 -22.05 -14.47
C ASP A 358 0.31 -22.55 -13.03
N GLN A 359 0.05 -23.86 -12.80
CA GLN A 359 -0.09 -24.47 -11.47
C GLN A 359 1.10 -24.23 -10.54
N ASP A 360 2.33 -24.18 -11.07
CA ASP A 360 3.54 -23.95 -10.27
C ASP A 360 3.65 -22.50 -9.76
N THR A 361 3.08 -21.55 -10.49
CA THR A 361 3.18 -20.11 -10.18
C THR A 361 1.96 -19.56 -9.44
N ILE A 362 0.79 -20.14 -9.69
CA ILE A 362 -0.48 -19.62 -9.16
C ILE A 362 -0.50 -19.65 -7.62
N GLY A 363 0.08 -20.69 -7.01
CA GLY A 363 0.17 -20.81 -5.56
C GLY A 363 0.92 -19.64 -4.92
N ASP A 364 2.12 -19.33 -5.43
CA ASP A 364 2.97 -18.24 -4.95
C ASP A 364 2.29 -16.87 -5.13
N MET A 365 1.57 -16.69 -6.25
CA MET A 365 0.87 -15.44 -6.53
C MET A 365 -0.40 -15.28 -5.71
N VAL A 366 -1.11 -16.35 -5.41
CA VAL A 366 -2.23 -16.36 -4.47
C VAL A 366 -1.73 -16.02 -3.05
N GLU A 367 -0.63 -16.62 -2.61
CA GLU A 367 0.00 -16.29 -1.33
C GLU A 367 0.43 -14.80 -1.30
N THR A 368 1.08 -14.32 -2.36
CA THR A 368 1.45 -12.90 -2.52
C THR A 368 0.21 -11.99 -2.47
N ALA A 369 -0.90 -12.38 -3.13
CA ALA A 369 -2.14 -11.61 -3.12
C ALA A 369 -2.77 -11.56 -1.73
N VAL A 370 -2.75 -12.66 -0.98
CA VAL A 370 -3.21 -12.71 0.42
C VAL A 370 -2.36 -11.80 1.30
N TYR A 371 -1.03 -11.90 1.19
CA TYR A 371 -0.12 -11.01 1.93
C TYR A 371 -0.34 -9.53 1.61
N ALA A 372 -0.62 -9.20 0.35
CA ALA A 372 -0.90 -7.83 -0.08
C ALA A 372 -2.07 -7.19 0.68
N GLN A 373 -3.05 -7.98 1.16
CA GLN A 373 -4.16 -7.48 1.96
C GLN A 373 -3.76 -7.12 3.39
N TRP A 374 -2.69 -7.72 3.91
CA TRP A 374 -2.17 -7.45 5.24
C TRP A 374 -1.21 -6.26 5.30
N ILE A 375 -0.50 -5.97 4.20
CA ILE A 375 0.55 -4.93 4.14
C ILE A 375 0.07 -3.56 4.63
N PRO A 376 -1.14 -3.08 4.31
CA PRO A 376 -1.60 -1.76 4.76
C PRO A 376 -1.90 -1.66 6.26
N ARG A 377 -1.90 -2.76 7.00
CA ARG A 377 -2.18 -2.74 8.44
C ARG A 377 -1.04 -2.12 9.23
N LEU A 378 -1.34 -1.02 9.93
CA LEU A 378 -0.35 -0.28 10.70
C LEU A 378 -0.02 -0.94 12.05
N SER A 379 -0.96 -1.70 12.64
CA SER A 379 -0.86 -2.21 14.01
C SER A 379 -0.56 -3.70 14.12
N THR A 380 -0.54 -4.44 13.01
CA THR A 380 -0.35 -5.89 13.03
C THR A 380 0.86 -6.27 12.20
N GLU A 381 1.92 -6.69 12.86
CA GLU A 381 3.06 -7.32 12.19
C GLU A 381 2.76 -8.80 12.04
N ILE A 382 2.73 -9.29 10.80
CA ILE A 382 2.60 -10.72 10.49
C ILE A 382 3.97 -11.32 10.19
N HIS A 383 4.10 -12.59 10.51
CA HIS A 383 5.32 -13.37 10.36
C HIS A 383 5.00 -14.66 9.58
N TYR A 384 6.00 -15.38 9.15
CA TYR A 384 5.88 -16.78 8.79
C TYR A 384 6.71 -17.62 9.76
N ALA A 385 6.30 -18.86 9.99
CA ALA A 385 7.09 -19.78 10.77
C ALA A 385 7.82 -20.75 9.83
N ASN A 386 9.10 -20.94 10.07
CA ASN A 386 9.90 -21.93 9.34
C ASN A 386 10.94 -22.51 10.27
N TRP A 387 11.07 -23.82 10.32
CA TRP A 387 11.98 -24.49 11.22
C TRP A 387 12.65 -25.72 10.57
N ARG A 388 13.82 -26.03 11.11
CA ARG A 388 14.52 -27.27 10.85
C ARG A 388 15.10 -27.77 12.17
N SER A 389 14.53 -28.84 12.73
CA SER A 389 14.95 -29.45 14.00
C SER A 389 15.22 -30.94 13.78
N GLY A 390 16.50 -31.31 13.62
CA GLY A 390 16.88 -32.67 13.28
C GLY A 390 16.35 -33.11 11.93
N LYS A 391 15.45 -34.10 11.94
CA LYS A 391 14.78 -34.62 10.73
C LYS A 391 13.44 -33.91 10.43
N GLN A 392 12.97 -33.06 11.32
CA GLN A 392 11.71 -32.34 11.14
C GLN A 392 11.99 -30.94 10.56
N GLU A 393 11.38 -30.68 9.44
CA GLU A 393 11.34 -29.36 8.83
C GLU A 393 9.88 -29.03 8.49
N GLY A 394 9.53 -27.74 8.52
CA GLY A 394 8.19 -27.32 8.22
C GLY A 394 8.08 -25.81 8.12
N GLU A 395 6.97 -25.41 7.54
CA GLU A 395 6.61 -24.00 7.35
C GLU A 395 5.13 -23.80 7.63
N VAL A 396 4.77 -22.61 8.13
CA VAL A 396 3.41 -22.08 8.21
C VAL A 396 3.41 -20.68 7.60
N ASP A 397 2.52 -20.45 6.66
CA ASP A 397 2.58 -19.28 5.78
C ASP A 397 2.38 -17.97 6.54
N ILE A 398 1.37 -17.87 7.42
CA ILE A 398 1.10 -16.63 8.17
C ILE A 398 0.94 -16.97 9.67
N VAL A 399 1.68 -16.25 10.50
CA VAL A 399 1.62 -16.35 11.96
C VAL A 399 1.45 -14.97 12.57
N GLY A 400 0.40 -14.80 13.34
CA GLY A 400 0.18 -13.62 14.17
C GLY A 400 0.68 -13.85 15.58
N LEU A 401 1.45 -12.89 16.11
CA LEU A 401 1.98 -12.94 17.46
C LEU A 401 1.14 -12.10 18.42
N ASN A 402 0.93 -12.60 19.62
CA ASN A 402 0.47 -11.79 20.73
C ASN A 402 1.58 -10.81 21.13
N ILE A 403 1.32 -9.51 21.05
CA ILE A 403 2.32 -8.46 21.28
C ILE A 403 2.95 -8.55 22.68
N ALA A 404 2.14 -8.81 23.70
CA ALA A 404 2.61 -8.84 25.10
C ALA A 404 3.38 -10.14 25.43
N LYS A 405 2.92 -11.29 24.90
CA LYS A 405 3.48 -12.61 25.23
C LYS A 405 4.55 -13.06 24.23
N GLN A 406 4.63 -12.44 23.05
CA GLN A 406 5.51 -12.86 21.94
C GLN A 406 5.35 -14.36 21.61
N LYS A 407 4.10 -14.84 21.65
CA LYS A 407 3.71 -16.21 21.31
C LYS A 407 2.69 -16.19 20.18
N PRO A 408 2.58 -17.26 19.39
CA PRO A 408 1.55 -17.34 18.37
C PRO A 408 0.17 -17.19 19.01
N SER A 409 -0.64 -16.36 18.39
CA SER A 409 -2.05 -16.19 18.76
C SER A 409 -2.98 -16.79 17.71
N TRP A 410 -2.54 -16.83 16.47
CA TRP A 410 -3.27 -17.44 15.36
C TRP A 410 -2.30 -17.81 14.23
N ALA A 411 -2.73 -18.74 13.39
CA ALA A 411 -1.98 -19.19 12.23
C ALA A 411 -2.92 -19.40 11.03
N VAL A 412 -2.41 -19.12 9.83
CA VAL A 412 -3.11 -19.36 8.57
C VAL A 412 -2.18 -20.06 7.60
N GLU A 413 -2.70 -21.11 6.99
CA GLU A 413 -2.07 -21.81 5.87
C GLU A 413 -2.77 -21.44 4.59
N VAL A 414 -2.05 -20.89 3.62
CA VAL A 414 -2.60 -20.40 2.36
C VAL A 414 -2.54 -21.50 1.31
N LYS A 415 -3.69 -21.96 0.83
CA LYS A 415 -3.79 -23.00 -0.19
C LYS A 415 -4.80 -22.59 -1.27
N TRP A 416 -4.41 -22.75 -2.53
CA TRP A 416 -5.28 -22.60 -3.70
C TRP A 416 -5.69 -23.97 -4.23
N SER A 417 -6.28 -24.80 -3.33
CA SER A 417 -6.69 -26.18 -3.63
C SER A 417 -7.67 -26.69 -2.60
N ASP A 418 -8.64 -27.48 -3.01
CA ASP A 418 -9.61 -28.14 -2.13
C ASP A 418 -9.10 -29.49 -1.57
N ARG A 419 -7.96 -29.97 -2.04
CA ARG A 419 -7.33 -31.23 -1.61
C ARG A 419 -7.21 -31.32 -0.09
N TYR A 420 -6.79 -30.25 0.54
CA TYR A 420 -6.54 -30.24 1.98
C TYR A 420 -7.82 -30.20 2.82
N TYR A 421 -8.94 -29.78 2.25
CA TYR A 421 -10.25 -29.90 2.88
C TYR A 421 -10.69 -31.34 2.92
N GLU A 422 -10.41 -32.13 1.88
CA GLU A 422 -10.69 -33.57 1.83
C GLU A 422 -9.69 -34.40 2.66
N ARG A 423 -8.42 -33.92 2.71
CA ARG A 423 -7.31 -34.63 3.35
C ARG A 423 -6.54 -33.71 4.32
N PRO A 424 -7.16 -33.27 5.40
CA PRO A 424 -6.52 -32.34 6.34
C PRO A 424 -5.26 -32.90 6.99
N THR A 425 -5.14 -34.22 7.11
CA THR A 425 -3.96 -34.93 7.67
C THR A 425 -2.67 -34.66 6.87
N GLU A 426 -2.75 -34.20 5.63
CA GLU A 426 -1.57 -33.82 4.82
C GLU A 426 -0.95 -32.49 5.26
N LEU A 427 -1.64 -31.69 6.07
CA LEU A 427 -1.13 -30.42 6.64
C LEU A 427 -0.20 -30.69 7.85
N THR A 428 0.83 -31.50 7.65
CA THR A 428 1.70 -32.01 8.73
C THR A 428 2.48 -30.90 9.43
N SER A 429 2.95 -29.86 8.69
CA SER A 429 3.66 -28.71 9.26
C SER A 429 2.73 -27.88 10.15
N LEU A 430 1.52 -27.58 9.67
CA LEU A 430 0.54 -26.84 10.45
C LEU A 430 0.16 -27.60 11.72
N LYS A 431 -0.05 -28.92 11.62
CA LYS A 431 -0.34 -29.77 12.78
C LYS A 431 0.76 -29.71 13.83
N TYR A 432 2.00 -29.91 13.41
CA TYR A 432 3.15 -29.86 14.32
C TYR A 432 3.24 -28.47 15.01
N PHE A 433 3.07 -27.39 14.25
CA PHE A 433 3.10 -26.02 14.80
C PHE A 433 1.98 -25.77 15.81
N MET A 434 0.75 -26.21 15.51
CA MET A 434 -0.39 -26.13 16.43
C MET A 434 -0.14 -26.91 17.72
N ASP A 435 0.35 -28.16 17.62
CA ASP A 435 0.65 -29.00 18.78
C ASP A 435 1.75 -28.35 19.64
N LYS A 436 2.81 -27.85 19.02
CA LYS A 436 3.94 -27.21 19.71
C LYS A 436 3.55 -25.94 20.48
N ASN A 437 2.58 -25.19 19.97
CA ASN A 437 2.17 -23.91 20.52
C ASN A 437 0.83 -23.98 21.29
N ASN A 438 0.28 -25.18 21.52
CA ASN A 438 -1.02 -25.40 22.17
C ASN A 438 -2.16 -24.57 21.54
N MET A 439 -2.23 -24.59 20.20
CA MET A 439 -3.27 -23.86 19.47
C MET A 439 -4.46 -24.80 19.23
N ASP A 440 -5.66 -24.39 19.63
CA ASP A 440 -6.88 -25.19 19.48
C ASP A 440 -7.44 -25.15 18.07
N CYS A 441 -7.18 -24.08 17.34
CA CYS A 441 -7.63 -23.92 15.96
C CYS A 441 -6.61 -23.17 15.10
N ALA A 442 -6.66 -23.41 13.80
CA ALA A 442 -5.96 -22.65 12.77
C ALA A 442 -6.87 -22.46 11.55
N MET A 443 -6.53 -21.50 10.72
CA MET A 443 -7.26 -21.24 9.49
C MET A 443 -6.49 -21.81 8.31
N VAL A 444 -7.22 -22.38 7.35
CA VAL A 444 -6.66 -22.87 6.09
C VAL A 444 -7.48 -22.29 4.96
N THR A 445 -6.84 -21.70 3.97
CA THR A 445 -7.58 -21.30 2.79
C THR A 445 -7.74 -22.46 1.82
N SER A 446 -8.73 -22.38 0.95
CA SER A 446 -9.08 -23.39 -0.05
C SER A 446 -9.49 -22.70 -1.36
N MET A 447 -9.68 -23.46 -2.41
CA MET A 447 -10.20 -22.88 -3.66
C MET A 447 -11.71 -22.57 -3.53
N THR A 448 -12.51 -23.50 -2.99
CA THR A 448 -13.97 -23.35 -2.96
C THR A 448 -14.61 -23.73 -1.61
N GLN A 449 -13.89 -24.43 -0.73
CA GLN A 449 -14.48 -25.06 0.44
C GLN A 449 -14.57 -24.11 1.64
N LEU A 450 -15.74 -24.12 2.28
CA LEU A 450 -16.01 -23.43 3.54
C LEU A 450 -16.45 -24.45 4.58
N GLY A 451 -15.90 -24.40 5.78
CA GLY A 451 -16.35 -25.27 6.89
C GLY A 451 -15.26 -25.57 7.90
N VAL A 452 -15.61 -26.38 8.87
CA VAL A 452 -14.71 -26.82 9.94
C VAL A 452 -14.37 -28.29 9.76
N LYS A 453 -13.12 -28.64 9.94
CA LYS A 453 -12.65 -30.02 9.96
C LYS A 453 -11.97 -30.34 11.30
N GLU A 454 -12.25 -31.52 11.81
CA GLU A 454 -11.54 -32.12 12.93
C GLU A 454 -10.09 -32.42 12.53
N PHE A 455 -9.14 -32.13 13.41
CA PHE A 455 -7.72 -32.36 13.18
C PHE A 455 -7.03 -32.90 14.43
N GLY A 456 -7.33 -34.15 14.74
CA GLY A 456 -7.07 -34.75 16.05
C GLY A 456 -7.96 -34.08 17.11
N GLU A 457 -7.36 -33.54 18.17
CA GLU A 457 -8.07 -32.79 19.22
C GLU A 457 -8.26 -31.31 18.85
N ARG A 458 -7.90 -30.90 17.63
CA ARG A 458 -7.88 -29.52 17.15
C ARG A 458 -8.86 -29.32 16.01
N ARG A 459 -9.10 -28.07 15.64
CA ARG A 459 -10.02 -27.68 14.55
C ARG A 459 -9.31 -26.88 13.49
N LEU A 460 -9.62 -27.13 12.23
CA LEU A 460 -9.23 -26.31 11.09
C LEU A 460 -10.46 -25.61 10.51
N GLN A 461 -10.43 -24.29 10.49
CA GLN A 461 -11.42 -23.50 9.78
C GLN A 461 -10.98 -23.31 8.34
N PHE A 462 -11.72 -23.85 7.40
CA PHE A 462 -11.49 -23.62 5.97
C PHE A 462 -12.34 -22.46 5.48
N ILE A 463 -11.73 -21.61 4.63
CA ILE A 463 -12.40 -20.47 3.98
C ILE A 463 -11.87 -20.38 2.54
N PRO A 464 -12.72 -20.14 1.52
CA PRO A 464 -12.23 -19.87 0.18
C PRO A 464 -11.24 -18.70 0.17
N THR A 465 -10.11 -18.87 -0.52
CA THR A 465 -8.99 -17.92 -0.47
C THR A 465 -9.42 -16.52 -0.88
N ALA A 466 -10.24 -16.40 -1.90
CA ALA A 466 -10.76 -15.10 -2.33
C ALA A 466 -11.67 -14.44 -1.27
N CYS A 467 -12.50 -15.23 -0.56
CA CYS A 467 -13.29 -14.74 0.59
C CYS A 467 -12.38 -14.29 1.74
N TYR A 468 -11.33 -15.06 2.03
CA TYR A 468 -10.34 -14.71 3.05
C TYR A 468 -9.63 -13.39 2.69
N ALA A 469 -9.13 -13.26 1.46
CA ALA A 469 -8.49 -12.04 0.98
C ALA A 469 -9.41 -10.82 1.08
N TYR A 470 -10.67 -10.96 0.66
CA TYR A 470 -11.69 -9.91 0.80
C TYR A 470 -11.90 -9.51 2.27
N THR A 471 -12.06 -10.49 3.16
CA THR A 471 -12.25 -10.28 4.60
C THR A 471 -11.07 -9.54 5.24
N VAL A 472 -9.84 -9.97 4.94
CA VAL A 472 -8.62 -9.31 5.44
C VAL A 472 -8.54 -7.88 4.95
N ALA A 473 -8.84 -7.64 3.68
CA ALA A 473 -8.81 -6.32 3.06
C ALA A 473 -9.83 -5.36 3.69
N GLU A 474 -11.07 -5.79 3.91
CA GLU A 474 -12.08 -5.00 4.62
C GLU A 474 -11.63 -4.68 6.05
N ASN A 475 -11.22 -5.71 6.80
CA ASN A 475 -10.74 -5.54 8.17
C ASN A 475 -9.55 -4.57 8.24
N THR A 476 -8.68 -4.57 7.24
CA THR A 476 -7.55 -3.65 7.13
C THR A 476 -8.02 -2.21 6.95
N LEU A 477 -9.02 -1.99 6.10
CA LEU A 477 -9.63 -0.67 5.91
C LEU A 477 -10.33 -0.19 7.20
N GLN A 478 -11.10 -1.06 7.87
CA GLN A 478 -11.75 -0.72 9.14
C GLN A 478 -10.73 -0.39 10.24
N GLN A 479 -9.65 -1.17 10.33
CA GLN A 479 -8.59 -0.91 11.30
C GLN A 479 -7.87 0.43 11.03
N ALA A 480 -7.72 0.83 9.77
CA ALA A 480 -7.18 2.14 9.42
C ALA A 480 -8.07 3.25 10.00
N LYS A 481 -9.41 3.14 9.94
CA LYS A 481 -10.33 4.08 10.59
C LYS A 481 -10.02 4.23 12.08
N TYR A 482 -9.97 3.12 12.81
CA TYR A 482 -9.65 3.15 14.25
C TYR A 482 -8.28 3.75 14.56
N SER A 483 -7.27 3.46 13.73
CA SER A 483 -5.90 3.96 13.93
C SER A 483 -5.81 5.49 13.83
N TYR A 484 -6.71 6.11 13.08
CA TYR A 484 -6.82 7.57 12.96
C TYR A 484 -7.87 8.18 13.89
N GLY A 485 -8.53 7.38 14.75
CA GLY A 485 -9.53 7.86 15.72
C GLY A 485 -10.88 8.22 15.11
N LEU A 486 -11.25 7.58 13.99
CA LEU A 486 -12.48 7.81 13.21
C LEU A 486 -13.51 6.70 13.45
#